data_aa2bd5fb765a3a5c2c238bc1a573bf96
#
_entry.id   aa2bd5fb765a3a5c2c238bc1a573bf96
#
_cell.length_a   1.000
_cell.length_b   1.000
_cell.length_c   1.000
_cell.angle_alpha   90.00
_cell.angle_beta   90.00
_cell.angle_gamma   90.00
#
_symmetry.space_group_name_H-M   'P 1'
#
loop_
_entity.id
_entity.type
_entity.pdbx_description
1 polymer ?
#
loop_
_entity_poly.entity_id
_entity_poly.type
_entity_poly.pdbx_seq_one_letter_code
_entity_poly.pdbx_strand_id
1 'polypeptide(L)'
;MRRHGCRPGSSLVASEVVDKIKDEFKDVFEPVDACPPARGGVDHVIRLQQGSSPSFMRPFRMSKHEEEECMKQVQDALGKGLIEPSCSPYGAPLLFVSKKDGSLRMCIDYRALNKITVRDRYPLPRIDDLLDRLHGCKIFSESIRAARSE
;
A
#
# COMPACT_ATOMS: atom_id res chain seq x y z
N MET A 1 17.86 -47.16 10.02
CA MET A 1 17.51 -46.08 9.07
C MET A 1 16.14 -46.38 8.46
N ARG A 2 15.08 -45.81 9.01
CA ARG A 2 13.73 -45.95 8.43
C ARG A 2 13.37 -44.60 7.83
N ARG A 3 13.25 -44.53 6.50
CA ARG A 3 12.77 -43.37 5.75
C ARG A 3 11.26 -43.26 5.95
N HIS A 4 10.79 -42.26 6.67
CA HIS A 4 9.37 -41.93 6.72
C HIS A 4 8.98 -41.26 5.41
N GLY A 5 8.28 -42.04 4.57
CA GLY A 5 7.68 -41.53 3.36
C GLY A 5 6.63 -40.48 3.68
N CYS A 6 6.80 -39.30 3.17
CA CYS A 6 5.79 -38.23 3.16
C CYS A 6 4.61 -38.72 2.32
N ARG A 7 3.42 -38.84 2.91
CA ARG A 7 2.19 -39.23 2.20
C ARG A 7 1.71 -38.04 1.36
N PRO A 8 1.50 -38.18 0.05
CA PRO A 8 1.05 -37.08 -0.84
C PRO A 8 -0.46 -36.82 -0.79
N GLY A 9 -1.11 -37.07 0.35
CA GLY A 9 -2.56 -36.95 0.46
C GLY A 9 -3.11 -35.67 1.14
N SER A 10 -2.24 -34.82 1.72
CA SER A 10 -2.71 -33.68 2.52
C SER A 10 -2.77 -32.33 1.80
N SER A 11 -2.24 -32.21 0.58
CA SER A 11 -2.22 -30.94 -0.14
C SER A 11 -3.54 -30.64 -0.89
N LEU A 12 -4.21 -31.65 -1.41
CA LEU A 12 -5.47 -31.48 -2.17
C LEU A 12 -6.64 -31.07 -1.25
N VAL A 13 -6.73 -31.67 -0.06
CA VAL A 13 -7.77 -31.34 0.92
C VAL A 13 -7.61 -29.91 1.45
N ALA A 14 -6.36 -29.45 1.58
CA ALA A 14 -6.07 -28.07 2.01
C ALA A 14 -6.48 -27.03 0.95
N SER A 15 -6.29 -27.33 -0.34
CA SER A 15 -6.70 -26.42 -1.42
C SER A 15 -8.23 -26.28 -1.51
N GLU A 16 -8.96 -27.38 -1.43
CA GLU A 16 -10.44 -27.36 -1.46
C GLU A 16 -11.05 -26.57 -0.29
N VAL A 17 -10.47 -26.69 0.91
CA VAL A 17 -10.91 -25.90 2.08
C VAL A 17 -10.62 -24.43 1.89
N VAL A 18 -9.44 -24.08 1.37
CA VAL A 18 -9.07 -22.68 1.07
C VAL A 18 -9.97 -22.08 0.00
N ASP A 19 -10.30 -22.84 -1.04
CA ASP A 19 -11.18 -22.37 -2.10
C ASP A 19 -12.61 -22.15 -1.60
N LYS A 20 -13.14 -23.04 -0.74
CA LYS A 20 -14.43 -22.83 -0.07
C LYS A 20 -14.45 -21.56 0.80
N ILE A 21 -13.36 -21.31 1.55
CA ILE A 21 -13.24 -20.08 2.37
C ILE A 21 -13.19 -18.84 1.48
N LYS A 22 -12.47 -18.88 0.35
CA LYS A 22 -12.45 -17.78 -0.60
C LYS A 22 -13.81 -17.51 -1.22
N ASP A 23 -14.58 -18.54 -1.52
CA ASP A 23 -15.93 -18.40 -2.06
C ASP A 23 -16.90 -17.86 -1.01
N GLU A 24 -16.79 -18.31 0.25
CA GLU A 24 -17.61 -17.82 1.37
C GLU A 24 -17.35 -16.34 1.70
N PHE A 25 -16.09 -15.90 1.58
CA PHE A 25 -15.66 -14.51 1.85
C PHE A 25 -15.25 -13.76 0.59
N LYS A 26 -15.93 -14.01 -0.52
CA LYS A 26 -15.61 -13.42 -1.82
C LYS A 26 -15.60 -11.88 -1.79
N ASP A 27 -16.49 -11.28 -1.01
CA ASP A 27 -16.59 -9.83 -0.78
C ASP A 27 -15.30 -9.22 -0.22
N VAL A 28 -14.53 -9.98 0.57
CA VAL A 28 -13.23 -9.53 1.13
C VAL A 28 -12.13 -9.50 0.06
N PHE A 29 -12.26 -10.35 -0.97
CA PHE A 29 -11.28 -10.48 -2.05
C PHE A 29 -11.62 -9.68 -3.30
N GLU A 30 -12.80 -9.04 -3.33
CA GLU A 30 -13.16 -8.16 -4.44
C GLU A 30 -12.25 -6.93 -4.47
N PRO A 31 -11.84 -6.48 -5.68
CA PRO A 31 -11.06 -5.26 -5.81
C PRO A 31 -11.86 -4.08 -5.26
N VAL A 32 -11.22 -3.29 -4.42
CA VAL A 32 -11.84 -2.11 -3.84
C VAL A 32 -11.71 -0.95 -4.86
N ASP A 33 -12.78 -0.65 -5.57
CA ASP A 33 -12.80 0.37 -6.63
C ASP A 33 -13.20 1.77 -6.14
N ALA A 34 -13.55 1.92 -4.86
CA ALA A 34 -13.98 3.19 -4.28
C ALA A 34 -13.25 3.50 -2.97
N CYS A 35 -13.21 4.77 -2.62
CA CYS A 35 -12.70 5.19 -1.31
C CYS A 35 -13.60 4.61 -0.21
N PRO A 36 -13.04 3.99 0.85
CA PRO A 36 -13.85 3.51 1.97
C PRO A 36 -14.57 4.68 2.65
N PRO A 37 -15.76 4.45 3.27
CA PRO A 37 -16.46 5.49 3.99
C PRO A 37 -15.60 6.04 5.13
N ALA A 38 -15.74 7.34 5.42
CA ALA A 38 -15.05 8.00 6.53
C ALA A 38 -15.38 7.30 7.86
N ARG A 39 -14.35 6.98 8.63
CA ARG A 39 -14.44 6.28 9.92
C ARG A 39 -13.85 7.18 11.00
N GLY A 40 -14.67 8.07 11.56
CA GLY A 40 -14.22 9.07 12.54
C GLY A 40 -13.30 8.47 13.61
N GLY A 41 -12.13 9.07 13.79
CA GLY A 41 -11.12 8.69 14.78
C GLY A 41 -10.17 7.55 14.36
N VAL A 42 -10.42 6.86 13.23
CA VAL A 42 -9.57 5.78 12.68
C VAL A 42 -8.88 6.21 11.39
N ASP A 43 -9.38 7.27 10.76
CA ASP A 43 -8.80 7.78 9.52
C ASP A 43 -7.41 8.39 9.77
N HIS A 44 -6.52 8.18 8.82
CA HIS A 44 -5.15 8.68 8.91
C HIS A 44 -5.12 10.21 8.90
N VAL A 45 -4.44 10.81 9.87
CA VAL A 45 -4.27 12.26 9.98
C VAL A 45 -2.77 12.61 9.98
N ILE A 46 -2.35 13.47 9.07
CA ILE A 46 -0.98 13.98 9.02
C ILE A 46 -0.87 15.15 10.00
N ARG A 47 -0.22 14.93 11.14
CA ARG A 47 0.01 15.97 12.16
C ARG A 47 1.24 16.78 11.79
N LEU A 48 1.08 18.09 11.66
CA LEU A 48 2.16 19.00 11.35
C LEU A 48 2.75 19.63 12.62
N GLN A 49 4.03 20.00 12.54
CA GLN A 49 4.71 20.74 13.61
C GLN A 49 4.09 22.12 13.78
N GLN A 50 3.90 22.55 15.00
CA GLN A 50 3.30 23.84 15.30
C GLN A 50 4.14 24.99 14.73
N GLY A 51 3.50 25.93 14.05
CA GLY A 51 4.18 27.06 13.41
C GLY A 51 4.85 26.74 12.06
N SER A 52 4.69 25.50 11.53
CA SER A 52 5.21 25.18 10.20
C SER A 52 4.40 25.89 9.10
N SER A 53 5.10 26.38 8.08
CA SER A 53 4.48 26.92 6.86
C SER A 53 4.14 25.83 5.87
N PRO A 54 3.09 25.99 5.04
CA PRO A 54 2.79 25.06 3.96
C PRO A 54 3.98 24.81 3.06
N SER A 55 4.27 23.54 2.80
CA SER A 55 5.36 23.17 1.90
C SER A 55 4.85 23.17 0.46
N PHE A 56 5.54 23.91 -0.41
CA PHE A 56 5.29 23.91 -1.84
C PHE A 56 6.59 23.68 -2.59
N MET A 57 6.59 22.71 -3.49
CA MET A 57 7.70 22.46 -4.42
C MET A 57 7.19 22.54 -5.85
N ARG A 58 7.98 23.16 -6.72
CA ARG A 58 7.63 23.25 -8.14
C ARG A 58 7.64 21.86 -8.79
N PRO A 59 6.73 21.60 -9.75
CA PRO A 59 6.73 20.37 -10.52
C PRO A 59 8.10 20.14 -11.21
N PHE A 60 8.52 18.89 -11.30
CA PHE A 60 9.66 18.50 -12.13
C PHE A 60 9.28 18.55 -13.60
N ARG A 61 10.27 18.76 -14.45
CA ARG A 61 10.07 18.66 -15.88
C ARG A 61 9.85 17.19 -16.25
N MET A 62 8.77 16.90 -16.92
CA MET A 62 8.41 15.56 -17.40
C MET A 62 8.62 15.47 -18.91
N SER A 63 8.88 14.28 -19.40
CA SER A 63 8.83 13.97 -20.82
C SER A 63 7.37 13.90 -21.28
N LYS A 64 7.12 13.99 -22.59
CA LYS A 64 5.76 13.91 -23.13
C LYS A 64 5.07 12.57 -22.76
N HIS A 65 5.82 11.48 -22.79
CA HIS A 65 5.31 10.15 -22.40
C HIS A 65 4.90 10.09 -20.92
N GLU A 66 5.72 10.66 -20.02
CA GLU A 66 5.39 10.74 -18.59
C GLU A 66 4.17 11.63 -18.34
N GLU A 67 4.01 12.72 -19.10
CA GLU A 67 2.86 13.61 -19.00
C GLU A 67 1.56 12.90 -19.43
N GLU A 68 1.58 12.17 -20.54
CA GLU A 68 0.45 11.37 -21.02
C GLU A 68 0.04 10.30 -20.00
N GLU A 69 1.01 9.59 -19.42
CA GLU A 69 0.79 8.58 -18.40
C GLU A 69 0.27 9.20 -17.09
N CYS A 70 0.78 10.38 -16.70
CA CYS A 70 0.30 11.14 -15.56
C CYS A 70 -1.18 11.49 -15.71
N MET A 71 -1.56 12.08 -16.85
CA MET A 71 -2.95 12.45 -17.11
C MET A 71 -3.89 11.25 -17.05
N LYS A 72 -3.47 10.11 -17.61
CA LYS A 72 -4.24 8.87 -17.56
C LYS A 72 -4.46 8.39 -16.13
N GLN A 73 -3.39 8.29 -15.31
CA GLN A 73 -3.50 7.83 -13.92
C GLN A 73 -4.32 8.79 -13.06
N VAL A 74 -4.19 10.10 -13.26
CA VAL A 74 -4.98 11.11 -12.57
C VAL A 74 -6.47 11.00 -12.95
N GLN A 75 -6.79 10.83 -14.23
CA GLN A 75 -8.17 10.67 -14.68
C GLN A 75 -8.81 9.38 -14.13
N ASP A 76 -8.08 8.28 -14.10
CA ASP A 76 -8.53 7.03 -13.49
C ASP A 76 -8.84 7.21 -11.99
N ALA A 77 -7.96 7.90 -11.27
CA ALA A 77 -8.14 8.16 -9.85
C ALA A 77 -9.33 9.10 -9.56
N LEU A 78 -9.53 10.13 -10.41
CA LEU A 78 -10.71 11.01 -10.35
C LEU A 78 -11.99 10.24 -10.64
N GLY A 79 -11.99 9.39 -11.68
CA GLY A 79 -13.16 8.57 -12.04
C GLY A 79 -13.57 7.59 -10.95
N LYS A 80 -12.62 7.12 -10.15
CA LYS A 80 -12.84 6.23 -8.99
C LYS A 80 -13.16 7.00 -7.70
N GLY A 81 -13.16 8.34 -7.72
CA GLY A 81 -13.38 9.15 -6.51
C GLY A 81 -12.28 9.01 -5.45
N LEU A 82 -11.07 8.58 -5.85
CA LEU A 82 -9.92 8.45 -4.94
C LEU A 82 -9.24 9.78 -4.67
N ILE A 83 -9.37 10.72 -5.59
CA ILE A 83 -8.83 12.08 -5.48
C ILE A 83 -9.90 13.09 -5.93
N GLU A 84 -9.74 14.34 -5.51
CA GLU A 84 -10.59 15.46 -5.91
C GLU A 84 -9.75 16.69 -6.23
N PRO A 85 -10.23 17.61 -7.07
CA PRO A 85 -9.59 18.91 -7.28
C PRO A 85 -9.48 19.68 -5.96
N SER A 86 -8.31 20.27 -5.68
CA SER A 86 -8.05 20.97 -4.42
C SER A 86 -7.38 22.32 -4.67
N CYS A 87 -7.70 23.31 -3.82
CA CYS A 87 -7.05 24.61 -3.73
C CYS A 87 -6.07 24.68 -2.54
N SER A 88 -5.44 23.57 -2.19
CA SER A 88 -4.51 23.49 -1.07
C SER A 88 -3.26 24.36 -1.28
N PRO A 89 -2.75 25.05 -0.24
CA PRO A 89 -1.47 25.75 -0.31
C PRO A 89 -0.26 24.80 -0.32
N TYR A 90 -0.48 23.50 -0.10
CA TYR A 90 0.56 22.47 -0.18
C TYR A 90 0.71 21.97 -1.61
N GLY A 91 1.95 21.75 -2.03
CA GLY A 91 2.24 21.20 -3.36
C GLY A 91 3.45 20.29 -3.31
N ALA A 92 3.32 19.09 -3.84
CA ALA A 92 4.38 18.11 -3.97
C ALA A 92 4.60 17.75 -5.44
N PRO A 93 5.85 17.69 -5.94
CA PRO A 93 6.13 17.32 -7.32
C PRO A 93 5.91 15.82 -7.54
N LEU A 94 5.49 15.49 -8.76
CA LEU A 94 5.39 14.13 -9.26
C LEU A 94 6.68 13.72 -9.95
N LEU A 95 7.03 12.45 -9.84
CA LEU A 95 8.12 11.80 -10.57
C LEU A 95 7.69 10.39 -11.00
N PHE A 96 8.29 9.89 -12.07
CA PHE A 96 8.03 8.54 -12.55
C PHE A 96 9.24 7.64 -12.33
N VAL A 97 8.98 6.41 -11.92
CA VAL A 97 10.00 5.37 -11.75
C VAL A 97 9.60 4.18 -12.62
N SER A 98 10.55 3.74 -13.46
CA SER A 98 10.34 2.55 -14.28
C SER A 98 10.33 1.30 -13.40
N LYS A 99 9.31 0.46 -13.58
CA LYS A 99 9.27 -0.87 -12.99
C LYS A 99 10.08 -1.86 -13.83
N LYS A 100 10.32 -3.05 -13.29
CA LYS A 100 11.04 -4.12 -14.00
C LYS A 100 10.34 -4.60 -15.27
N ASP A 101 9.03 -4.45 -15.34
CA ASP A 101 8.16 -4.76 -16.48
C ASP A 101 8.11 -3.66 -17.55
N GLY A 102 8.85 -2.55 -17.35
CA GLY A 102 8.87 -1.40 -18.23
C GLY A 102 7.71 -0.42 -18.03
N SER A 103 6.74 -0.71 -17.17
CA SER A 103 5.68 0.23 -16.83
C SER A 103 6.17 1.36 -15.94
N LEU A 104 5.49 2.51 -15.98
CA LEU A 104 5.81 3.67 -15.16
C LEU A 104 4.99 3.65 -13.86
N ARG A 105 5.68 3.86 -12.73
CA ARG A 105 5.03 4.10 -11.44
C ARG A 105 5.09 5.59 -11.14
N MET A 106 3.94 6.21 -10.97
CA MET A 106 3.81 7.56 -10.47
C MET A 106 4.18 7.60 -8.98
N CYS A 107 5.07 8.49 -8.60
CA CYS A 107 5.49 8.72 -7.23
C CYS A 107 5.36 10.19 -6.89
N ILE A 108 4.95 10.50 -5.67
CA ILE A 108 4.84 11.87 -5.15
C ILE A 108 6.02 12.12 -4.20
N ASP A 109 6.70 13.24 -4.37
CA ASP A 109 7.82 13.60 -3.51
C ASP A 109 7.35 14.30 -2.23
N TYR A 110 7.11 13.53 -1.19
CA TYR A 110 6.69 14.04 0.12
C TYR A 110 7.85 14.47 1.03
N ARG A 111 9.09 14.56 0.55
CA ARG A 111 10.24 14.91 1.40
C ARG A 111 10.07 16.26 2.11
N ALA A 112 9.49 17.25 1.44
CA ALA A 112 9.23 18.56 2.06
C ALA A 112 8.13 18.47 3.12
N LEU A 113 7.04 17.77 2.85
CA LEU A 113 5.97 17.52 3.82
C LEU A 113 6.48 16.71 5.03
N ASN A 114 7.25 15.66 4.79
CA ASN A 114 7.81 14.81 5.85
C ASN A 114 8.74 15.56 6.82
N LYS A 115 9.38 16.65 6.38
CA LYS A 115 10.21 17.49 7.25
C LYS A 115 9.41 18.23 8.31
N ILE A 116 8.18 18.64 7.98
CA ILE A 116 7.27 19.39 8.87
C ILE A 116 6.26 18.51 9.57
N THR A 117 6.19 17.23 9.24
CA THR A 117 5.31 16.26 9.88
C THR A 117 5.87 15.83 11.23
N VAL A 118 5.00 15.73 12.24
CA VAL A 118 5.33 15.14 13.54
C VAL A 118 5.55 13.64 13.35
N ARG A 119 6.77 13.17 13.58
CA ARG A 119 7.10 11.75 13.43
C ARG A 119 6.47 10.93 14.52
N ASP A 120 5.77 9.88 14.15
CA ASP A 120 5.39 8.84 15.09
C ASP A 120 6.64 8.06 15.53
N ARG A 121 6.76 7.83 16.83
CA ARG A 121 7.88 7.11 17.45
C ARG A 121 7.40 5.86 18.17
N TYR A 122 6.32 5.25 17.67
CA TYR A 122 5.88 3.98 18.21
C TYR A 122 7.00 2.94 18.09
N PRO A 123 7.41 2.30 19.19
CA PRO A 123 8.47 1.31 19.15
C PRO A 123 8.03 0.08 18.33
N LEU A 124 8.71 -0.17 17.25
CA LEU A 124 8.51 -1.40 16.50
C LEU A 124 9.11 -2.58 17.27
N PRO A 125 8.46 -3.77 17.23
CA PRO A 125 9.03 -4.98 17.78
C PRO A 125 10.40 -5.27 17.11
N ARG A 126 11.34 -5.80 17.89
CA ARG A 126 12.63 -6.22 17.34
C ARG A 126 12.43 -7.40 16.40
N ILE A 127 13.20 -7.43 15.32
CA ILE A 127 13.11 -8.50 14.32
C ILE A 127 13.41 -9.86 14.96
N ASP A 128 14.40 -9.90 15.87
CA ASP A 128 14.77 -11.12 16.60
C ASP A 128 13.61 -11.66 17.43
N ASP A 129 12.89 -10.79 18.15
CA ASP A 129 11.70 -11.16 18.94
C ASP A 129 10.56 -11.69 18.06
N LEU A 130 10.44 -11.18 16.81
CA LEU A 130 9.46 -11.68 15.86
C LEU A 130 9.85 -13.05 15.31
N LEU A 131 11.13 -13.26 15.03
CA LEU A 131 11.65 -14.55 14.57
C LEU A 131 11.54 -15.63 15.66
N ASP A 132 11.81 -15.28 16.92
CA ASP A 132 11.65 -16.20 18.04
C ASP A 132 10.21 -16.69 18.20
N ARG A 133 9.22 -15.83 17.91
CA ARG A 133 7.79 -16.21 17.89
C ARG A 133 7.43 -17.23 16.80
N LEU A 134 8.22 -17.31 15.75
CA LEU A 134 8.02 -18.28 14.66
C LEU A 134 8.64 -19.65 15.01
N HIS A 135 9.45 -19.72 16.06
CA HIS A 135 10.08 -20.95 16.46
C HIS A 135 9.01 -22.03 16.80
N GLY A 136 9.13 -23.21 16.20
CA GLY A 136 8.20 -24.32 16.39
C GLY A 136 6.90 -24.25 15.56
N CYS A 137 6.64 -23.16 14.84
CA CYS A 137 5.52 -23.07 13.90
C CYS A 137 5.73 -24.00 12.70
N LYS A 138 4.70 -24.73 12.31
CA LYS A 138 4.71 -25.65 11.16
C LYS A 138 3.91 -25.12 9.96
N ILE A 139 3.04 -24.17 10.19
CA ILE A 139 2.14 -23.58 9.17
C ILE A 139 2.32 -22.08 9.24
N PHE A 140 2.56 -21.47 8.08
CA PHE A 140 2.68 -20.03 7.91
C PHE A 140 1.63 -19.58 6.92
N SER A 141 0.94 -18.48 7.21
CA SER A 141 0.06 -17.79 6.28
C SER A 141 0.55 -16.36 6.06
N GLU A 142 0.61 -15.95 4.81
CA GLU A 142 0.92 -14.59 4.42
C GLU A 142 -0.34 -13.94 3.85
N SER A 143 -0.81 -12.86 4.47
CA SER A 143 -1.84 -12.00 3.90
C SER A 143 -1.20 -10.74 3.35
N ILE A 144 -1.11 -10.65 2.04
CA ILE A 144 -0.64 -9.42 1.37
C ILE A 144 -1.85 -8.50 1.29
N ARG A 145 -1.87 -7.47 2.14
CA ARG A 145 -2.75 -6.34 1.87
C ARG A 145 -2.13 -5.61 0.69
N ALA A 146 -2.88 -5.49 -0.40
CA ALA A 146 -2.54 -4.54 -1.43
C ALA A 146 -2.49 -3.16 -0.77
N ALA A 147 -1.28 -2.72 -0.40
CA ALA A 147 -1.09 -1.36 0.03
C ALA A 147 -1.48 -0.51 -1.18
N ARG A 148 -2.57 0.24 -1.06
CA ARG A 148 -2.83 1.31 -2.00
C ARG A 148 -1.61 2.20 -1.93
N SER A 149 -0.90 2.33 -3.03
CA SER A 149 0.10 3.36 -3.20
C SER A 149 -0.66 4.69 -3.20
N GLU A 150 -0.77 5.29 -2.03
CA GLU A 150 -1.14 6.69 -1.87
C GLU A 150 -0.06 7.58 -2.44
#